data_85b0cf19a1df1cf0744a6f1412dd40be
#
_entry.id   85b0cf19a1df1cf0744a6f1412dd40be
#
_cell.length_a   1.000
_cell.length_b   1.000
_cell.length_c   1.000
_cell.angle_alpha   90.00
_cell.angle_beta   90.00
_cell.angle_gamma   90.00
#
_symmetry.space_group_name_H-M   'P 1'
#
loop_
_entity.id
_entity.type
_entity.pdbx_description
1 polymer ?
#
loop_
_entity_poly.entity_id
_entity_poly.type
_entity_poly.pdbx_seq_one_letter_code
_entity_poly.pdbx_strand_id
1 'polypeptide(L)'
;MPRAAAWSFVLACLALSQGTAAAPDGAAVPILVELFTAEGCSSCPAADLLLEKMIESQPATGVELVGLGEHVDYWDNLGWKDRFSSAKLTDRQQGYAARFKTGDVYTPQMIVDGREAFVGSDLNAARRAIERASALPHGVIQVTVETSSINAITVSVAANQLPPLTSGDHGDIIVAIIEDHLQTEVKRGENQGRTLTHAAVVRTLQTIGEASGAAATSRARITLPSDWRRDNLKIVAFAQERGSRRVLATAALAVPAPQAAP
;
A
#
# COMPACT_ATOMS: atom_id res chain seq x y z
N MET A 1 -50.93 1.92 64.60
CA MET A 1 -50.07 0.91 64.01
C MET A 1 -49.98 1.18 62.50
N PRO A 2 -48.88 1.78 61.98
CA PRO A 2 -48.76 2.02 60.53
C PRO A 2 -48.06 0.82 59.85
N ARG A 3 -48.59 0.45 58.70
CA ARG A 3 -48.10 -0.62 57.83
C ARG A 3 -46.91 -0.03 56.99
N ALA A 4 -45.77 -0.70 57.06
CA ALA A 4 -44.61 -0.43 56.21
C ALA A 4 -44.83 -1.04 54.83
N ALA A 5 -44.75 -0.22 53.77
CA ALA A 5 -44.72 -0.66 52.38
C ALA A 5 -43.26 -0.91 51.96
N ALA A 6 -42.98 -2.16 51.59
CA ALA A 6 -41.65 -2.53 51.02
C ALA A 6 -41.66 -2.24 49.51
N TRP A 7 -40.75 -1.40 49.07
CA TRP A 7 -40.51 -1.12 47.66
C TRP A 7 -39.36 -2.04 47.17
N SER A 8 -39.73 -3.00 46.32
CA SER A 8 -38.76 -3.85 45.65
C SER A 8 -38.19 -3.12 44.42
N PHE A 9 -36.93 -2.75 44.45
CA PHE A 9 -36.20 -2.27 43.28
C PHE A 9 -35.80 -3.45 42.40
N VAL A 10 -36.39 -3.58 41.22
CA VAL A 10 -35.97 -4.51 40.19
C VAL A 10 -34.85 -3.81 39.39
N LEU A 11 -33.62 -4.29 39.56
CA LEU A 11 -32.46 -3.87 38.78
C LEU A 11 -32.55 -4.57 37.42
N ALA A 12 -32.92 -3.84 36.36
CA ALA A 12 -32.85 -4.33 34.99
C ALA A 12 -31.41 -4.21 34.48
N CYS A 13 -30.70 -5.33 34.40
CA CYS A 13 -29.41 -5.42 33.70
C CYS A 13 -29.67 -5.32 32.20
N LEU A 14 -29.40 -4.18 31.60
CA LEU A 14 -29.24 -4.03 30.14
C LEU A 14 -27.95 -4.69 29.72
N ALA A 15 -28.04 -5.90 29.17
CA ALA A 15 -26.93 -6.52 28.44
C ALA A 15 -26.72 -5.77 27.12
N LEU A 16 -25.67 -4.94 27.06
CA LEU A 16 -25.17 -4.39 25.80
C LEU A 16 -24.55 -5.54 25.00
N SER A 17 -25.30 -6.07 24.04
CA SER A 17 -24.74 -6.94 23.00
C SER A 17 -23.78 -6.13 22.13
N GLN A 18 -22.48 -6.31 22.34
CA GLN A 18 -21.45 -5.84 21.41
C GLN A 18 -21.58 -6.69 20.14
N GLY A 19 -22.28 -6.14 19.16
CA GLY A 19 -22.27 -6.68 17.82
C GLY A 19 -20.85 -6.60 17.26
N THR A 20 -20.17 -7.72 17.12
CA THR A 20 -19.02 -7.86 16.25
C THR A 20 -19.49 -7.55 14.83
N ALA A 21 -19.12 -6.38 14.31
CA ALA A 21 -19.28 -6.08 12.89
C ALA A 21 -18.35 -7.02 12.12
N ALA A 22 -18.92 -8.13 11.61
CA ALA A 22 -18.27 -8.89 10.56
C ALA A 22 -18.13 -7.97 9.33
N ALA A 23 -16.99 -8.06 8.63
CA ALA A 23 -16.84 -7.42 7.32
C ALA A 23 -18.04 -7.85 6.44
N PRO A 24 -18.57 -6.96 5.57
CA PRO A 24 -19.67 -7.34 4.70
C PRO A 24 -19.26 -8.55 3.87
N ASP A 25 -20.07 -9.61 3.90
CA ASP A 25 -19.90 -10.80 3.07
C ASP A 25 -19.78 -10.36 1.60
N GLY A 26 -18.61 -10.61 0.97
CA GLY A 26 -18.36 -10.29 -0.43
C GLY A 26 -17.43 -9.10 -0.71
N ALA A 27 -16.86 -8.42 0.29
CA ALA A 27 -15.84 -7.41 0.05
C ALA A 27 -14.55 -8.07 -0.48
N ALA A 28 -13.96 -7.51 -1.55
CA ALA A 28 -12.70 -7.98 -2.09
C ALA A 28 -11.57 -7.82 -1.05
N VAL A 29 -10.66 -8.79 -0.99
CA VAL A 29 -9.47 -8.75 -0.12
C VAL A 29 -8.40 -7.88 -0.81
N PRO A 30 -7.99 -6.75 -0.20
CA PRO A 30 -6.95 -5.92 -0.79
C PRO A 30 -5.57 -6.59 -0.62
N ILE A 31 -4.84 -6.76 -1.74
CA ILE A 31 -3.50 -7.35 -1.80
C ILE A 31 -2.51 -6.32 -2.34
N LEU A 32 -1.44 -6.07 -1.59
CA LEU A 32 -0.37 -5.16 -2.02
C LEU A 32 0.57 -5.84 -3.01
N VAL A 33 0.80 -5.19 -4.15
CA VAL A 33 1.74 -5.62 -5.19
C VAL A 33 2.77 -4.52 -5.40
N GLU A 34 4.01 -4.78 -5.02
CA GLU A 34 5.14 -3.87 -5.19
C GLU A 34 5.97 -4.31 -6.39
N LEU A 35 6.31 -3.39 -7.28
CA LEU A 35 7.20 -3.61 -8.40
C LEU A 35 8.41 -2.67 -8.30
N PHE A 36 9.59 -3.24 -8.03
CA PHE A 36 10.85 -2.52 -8.13
C PHE A 36 11.31 -2.49 -9.58
N THR A 37 11.41 -1.29 -10.14
CA THR A 37 11.62 -1.01 -11.55
C THR A 37 12.58 0.17 -11.75
N ALA A 38 12.99 0.44 -12.99
CA ALA A 38 13.74 1.63 -13.36
C ALA A 38 13.61 1.92 -14.86
N GLU A 39 13.54 3.20 -15.25
CA GLU A 39 13.52 3.60 -16.67
C GLU A 39 14.79 3.19 -17.42
N GLY A 40 15.94 3.06 -16.70
CA GLY A 40 17.23 2.62 -17.27
C GLY A 40 17.33 1.12 -17.57
N CYS A 41 16.43 0.31 -17.05
CA CYS A 41 16.46 -1.16 -17.14
C CYS A 41 15.67 -1.63 -18.37
N SER A 42 16.30 -2.29 -19.33
CA SER A 42 15.64 -2.70 -20.59
C SER A 42 14.63 -3.82 -20.47
N SER A 43 14.68 -4.61 -19.38
CA SER A 43 13.71 -5.68 -19.08
C SER A 43 12.52 -5.19 -18.24
N CYS A 44 12.58 -3.97 -17.67
CA CYS A 44 11.56 -3.43 -16.80
C CYS A 44 10.24 -3.04 -17.49
N PRO A 45 10.19 -2.51 -18.72
CA PRO A 45 8.95 -2.07 -19.34
C PRO A 45 7.88 -3.16 -19.48
N ALA A 46 8.29 -4.43 -19.61
CA ALA A 46 7.35 -5.55 -19.65
C ALA A 46 6.67 -5.79 -18.29
N ALA A 47 7.39 -5.57 -17.19
CA ALA A 47 6.86 -5.69 -15.84
C ALA A 47 5.98 -4.49 -15.46
N ASP A 48 6.36 -3.27 -15.87
CA ASP A 48 5.54 -2.06 -15.68
C ASP A 48 4.17 -2.22 -16.36
N LEU A 49 4.16 -2.68 -17.62
CA LEU A 49 2.92 -2.96 -18.35
C LEU A 49 2.11 -4.10 -17.70
N LEU A 50 2.76 -5.11 -17.12
CA LEU A 50 2.07 -6.17 -16.41
C LEU A 50 1.40 -5.64 -15.15
N LEU A 51 2.08 -4.83 -14.33
CA LEU A 51 1.52 -4.19 -13.13
C LEU A 51 0.30 -3.33 -13.50
N GLU A 52 0.43 -2.46 -14.54
CA GLU A 52 -0.67 -1.63 -15.04
C GLU A 52 -1.90 -2.47 -15.37
N LYS A 53 -1.74 -3.50 -16.20
CA LYS A 53 -2.84 -4.39 -16.60
C LYS A 53 -3.47 -5.12 -15.42
N MET A 54 -2.67 -5.57 -14.45
CA MET A 54 -3.18 -6.27 -13.28
C MET A 54 -4.03 -5.34 -12.40
N ILE A 55 -3.59 -4.10 -12.19
CA ILE A 55 -4.35 -3.11 -11.41
C ILE A 55 -5.64 -2.71 -12.13
N GLU A 56 -5.60 -2.51 -13.46
CA GLU A 56 -6.77 -2.10 -14.23
C GLU A 56 -7.81 -3.22 -14.34
N SER A 57 -7.37 -4.44 -14.64
CA SER A 57 -8.27 -5.56 -14.93
C SER A 57 -8.77 -6.30 -13.69
N GLN A 58 -8.11 -6.14 -12.52
CA GLN A 58 -8.45 -6.84 -11.28
C GLN A 58 -8.71 -8.33 -11.54
N PRO A 59 -7.71 -9.12 -11.99
CA PRO A 59 -7.93 -10.40 -12.65
C PRO A 59 -8.37 -11.54 -11.73
N ALA A 60 -8.47 -11.31 -10.41
CA ALA A 60 -8.84 -12.32 -9.43
C ALA A 60 -10.16 -11.96 -8.74
N THR A 61 -11.14 -12.84 -8.80
CA THR A 61 -12.44 -12.64 -8.13
C THR A 61 -12.25 -12.60 -6.61
N GLY A 62 -12.87 -11.62 -5.96
CA GLY A 62 -12.76 -11.44 -4.51
C GLY A 62 -11.44 -10.86 -4.02
N VAL A 63 -10.61 -10.32 -4.94
CA VAL A 63 -9.35 -9.66 -4.62
C VAL A 63 -9.33 -8.26 -5.23
N GLU A 64 -8.82 -7.30 -4.49
CA GLU A 64 -8.50 -5.95 -4.97
C GLU A 64 -6.97 -5.79 -5.00
N LEU A 65 -6.38 -5.63 -6.18
CA LEU A 65 -4.94 -5.41 -6.30
C LEU A 65 -4.60 -3.94 -6.11
N VAL A 66 -3.73 -3.67 -5.14
CA VAL A 66 -3.19 -2.34 -4.84
C VAL A 66 -1.73 -2.31 -5.26
N GLY A 67 -1.38 -1.53 -6.26
CA GLY A 67 -0.03 -1.48 -6.83
C GLY A 67 0.85 -0.37 -6.26
N LEU A 68 2.16 -0.64 -6.19
CA LEU A 68 3.23 0.34 -5.96
C LEU A 68 4.32 0.12 -7.02
N GLY A 69 4.51 1.08 -7.94
CA GLY A 69 5.64 1.14 -8.86
C GLY A 69 6.79 1.89 -8.18
N GLU A 70 7.81 1.15 -7.76
CA GLU A 70 8.91 1.64 -6.95
C GLU A 70 10.18 1.77 -7.80
N HIS A 71 10.49 3.00 -8.24
CA HIS A 71 11.65 3.27 -9.08
C HIS A 71 12.93 3.36 -8.25
N VAL A 72 13.87 2.46 -8.52
CA VAL A 72 15.16 2.37 -7.83
C VAL A 72 16.23 3.22 -8.52
N ASP A 73 17.19 3.74 -7.75
CA ASP A 73 18.18 4.71 -8.25
C ASP A 73 19.52 4.12 -8.69
N TYR A 74 19.78 2.84 -8.46
CA TYR A 74 21.07 2.24 -8.83
C TYR A 74 21.27 2.09 -10.36
N TRP A 75 20.24 2.34 -11.17
CA TRP A 75 20.33 2.43 -12.63
C TRP A 75 20.70 3.84 -13.14
N ASP A 76 20.58 4.88 -12.32
CA ASP A 76 20.70 6.28 -12.74
C ASP A 76 22.07 6.65 -13.35
N ASN A 77 23.11 5.94 -12.95
CA ASN A 77 24.48 6.17 -13.45
C ASN A 77 24.82 5.37 -14.72
N LEU A 78 23.86 4.61 -15.28
CA LEU A 78 24.06 3.75 -16.45
C LEU A 78 23.54 4.39 -17.77
N GLY A 79 23.60 5.72 -17.85
CA GLY A 79 23.32 6.48 -19.07
C GLY A 79 21.97 7.18 -19.11
N TRP A 80 21.03 6.89 -18.21
CA TRP A 80 19.75 7.55 -18.06
C TRP A 80 19.40 7.73 -16.59
N LYS A 81 19.06 8.97 -16.21
CA LYS A 81 18.56 9.24 -14.85
C LYS A 81 17.05 9.20 -14.85
N ASP A 82 16.51 8.27 -14.09
CA ASP A 82 15.06 8.13 -13.87
C ASP A 82 14.57 9.24 -12.94
N ARG A 83 13.61 10.03 -13.40
CA ARG A 83 13.06 11.16 -12.61
C ARG A 83 12.18 10.72 -11.45
N PHE A 84 11.80 9.47 -11.39
CA PHE A 84 10.97 8.89 -10.33
C PHE A 84 11.80 8.08 -9.33
N SER A 85 13.07 7.83 -9.62
CA SER A 85 13.95 7.03 -8.78
C SER A 85 14.22 7.69 -7.41
N SER A 86 14.43 6.85 -6.43
CA SER A 86 14.71 7.28 -5.07
C SER A 86 15.58 6.26 -4.33
N ALA A 87 16.64 6.74 -3.68
CA ALA A 87 17.46 5.94 -2.77
C ALA A 87 16.63 5.27 -1.68
N LYS A 88 15.56 5.92 -1.22
CA LYS A 88 14.63 5.35 -0.23
C LYS A 88 13.91 4.10 -0.74
N LEU A 89 13.58 4.05 -2.04
CA LEU A 89 12.95 2.87 -2.65
C LEU A 89 13.99 1.77 -2.88
N THR A 90 15.23 2.12 -3.20
CA THR A 90 16.36 1.18 -3.23
C THR A 90 16.60 0.57 -1.83
N ASP A 91 16.62 1.38 -0.76
CA ASP A 91 16.75 0.89 0.62
C ASP A 91 15.59 -0.04 1.01
N ARG A 92 14.37 0.26 0.55
CA ARG A 92 13.21 -0.60 0.75
C ARG A 92 13.41 -1.97 0.10
N GLN A 93 13.87 -1.99 -1.15
CA GLN A 93 14.20 -3.23 -1.87
C GLN A 93 15.30 -4.03 -1.17
N GLN A 94 16.37 -3.36 -0.71
CA GLN A 94 17.44 -4.00 0.07
C GLN A 94 16.91 -4.64 1.35
N GLY A 95 15.95 -3.99 2.02
CA GLY A 95 15.26 -4.56 3.18
C GLY A 95 14.53 -5.87 2.84
N TYR A 96 13.94 -5.99 1.64
CA TYR A 96 13.36 -7.24 1.16
C TYR A 96 14.44 -8.28 0.81
N ALA A 97 15.54 -7.87 0.15
CA ALA A 97 16.65 -8.78 -0.16
C ALA A 97 17.24 -9.40 1.12
N ALA A 98 17.42 -8.60 2.16
CA ALA A 98 17.86 -9.07 3.47
C ALA A 98 16.86 -10.07 4.09
N ARG A 99 15.56 -9.78 4.00
CA ARG A 99 14.49 -10.66 4.52
C ARG A 99 14.42 -12.00 3.78
N PHE A 100 14.50 -11.97 2.46
CA PHE A 100 14.44 -13.18 1.62
C PHE A 100 15.78 -13.91 1.50
N LYS A 101 16.87 -13.31 2.00
CA LYS A 101 18.24 -13.84 1.91
C LYS A 101 18.67 -14.11 0.46
N THR A 102 18.28 -13.23 -0.44
CA THR A 102 18.60 -13.35 -1.87
C THR A 102 20.02 -12.92 -2.22
N GLY A 103 20.72 -12.24 -1.31
CA GLY A 103 22.07 -11.72 -1.50
C GLY A 103 22.07 -10.37 -2.22
N ASP A 104 21.50 -10.30 -3.43
CA ASP A 104 21.48 -9.10 -4.28
C ASP A 104 20.05 -8.65 -4.58
N VAL A 105 19.93 -7.36 -4.97
CA VAL A 105 18.72 -6.76 -5.54
C VAL A 105 18.77 -6.84 -7.07
N TYR A 106 17.61 -6.91 -7.70
CA TYR A 106 17.50 -6.93 -9.17
C TYR A 106 16.21 -6.25 -9.64
N THR A 107 16.18 -5.81 -10.87
CA THR A 107 14.96 -5.31 -11.55
C THR A 107 14.75 -6.05 -12.86
N PRO A 108 13.45 -6.23 -13.25
CA PRO A 108 12.26 -5.94 -12.47
C PRO A 108 12.02 -7.02 -11.40
N GLN A 109 11.69 -6.60 -10.17
CA GLN A 109 11.33 -7.50 -9.09
C GLN A 109 9.92 -7.18 -8.60
N MET A 110 9.03 -8.18 -8.58
CA MET A 110 7.70 -8.04 -8.00
C MET A 110 7.63 -8.72 -6.66
N ILE A 111 6.93 -8.09 -5.72
CA ILE A 111 6.69 -8.63 -4.37
C ILE A 111 5.20 -8.54 -4.07
N VAL A 112 4.61 -9.63 -3.61
CA VAL A 112 3.20 -9.71 -3.22
C VAL A 112 3.09 -9.80 -1.70
N ASP A 113 2.36 -8.88 -1.09
CA ASP A 113 2.10 -8.77 0.36
C ASP A 113 3.35 -8.89 1.24
N GLY A 114 4.52 -8.46 0.72
CA GLY A 114 5.78 -8.58 1.42
C GLY A 114 6.22 -10.01 1.70
N ARG A 115 5.62 -11.02 1.05
CA ARG A 115 5.79 -12.45 1.34
C ARG A 115 6.56 -13.20 0.29
N GLU A 116 6.37 -12.88 -0.97
CA GLU A 116 6.96 -13.60 -2.10
C GLU A 116 7.54 -12.63 -3.11
N ALA A 117 8.78 -12.91 -3.54
CA ALA A 117 9.51 -12.14 -4.55
C ALA A 117 9.80 -12.99 -5.78
N PHE A 118 9.65 -12.42 -6.97
CA PHE A 118 9.91 -13.08 -8.25
C PHE A 118 10.19 -12.03 -9.33
N VAL A 119 10.61 -12.51 -10.52
CA VAL A 119 10.84 -11.62 -11.68
C VAL A 119 9.55 -10.91 -12.06
N GLY A 120 9.56 -9.58 -12.07
CA GLY A 120 8.37 -8.73 -12.18
C GLY A 120 7.52 -8.94 -13.43
N SER A 121 8.06 -9.53 -14.50
CA SER A 121 7.33 -9.86 -15.73
C SER A 121 6.73 -11.28 -15.76
N ASP A 122 6.90 -12.10 -14.70
CA ASP A 122 6.32 -13.45 -14.61
C ASP A 122 4.86 -13.41 -14.14
N LEU A 123 3.93 -13.32 -15.08
CA LEU A 123 2.48 -13.33 -14.82
C LEU A 123 2.03 -14.59 -14.05
N ASN A 124 2.64 -15.75 -14.32
CA ASN A 124 2.23 -16.98 -13.65
C ASN A 124 2.67 -17.01 -12.19
N ALA A 125 3.87 -16.52 -11.89
CA ALA A 125 4.32 -16.32 -10.52
C ALA A 125 3.44 -15.31 -9.79
N ALA A 126 3.09 -14.18 -10.44
CA ALA A 126 2.20 -13.17 -9.88
C ALA A 126 0.82 -13.77 -9.49
N ARG A 127 0.18 -14.49 -10.40
CA ARG A 127 -1.12 -15.13 -10.13
C ARG A 127 -1.07 -16.08 -8.94
N ARG A 128 -0.05 -16.96 -8.89
CA ARG A 128 0.12 -17.91 -7.78
C ARG A 128 0.39 -17.20 -6.44
N ALA A 129 1.18 -16.11 -6.45
CA ALA A 129 1.47 -15.36 -5.25
C ALA A 129 0.23 -14.63 -4.72
N ILE A 130 -0.57 -14.02 -5.61
CA ILE A 130 -1.84 -13.37 -5.26
C ILE A 130 -2.84 -14.38 -4.70
N GLU A 131 -3.00 -15.54 -5.34
CA GLU A 131 -3.86 -16.61 -4.84
C GLU A 131 -3.46 -17.06 -3.43
N ARG A 132 -2.16 -17.27 -3.18
CA ARG A 132 -1.68 -17.62 -1.84
C ARG A 132 -1.89 -16.50 -0.83
N ALA A 133 -1.64 -15.26 -1.22
CA ALA A 133 -1.84 -14.10 -0.35
C ALA A 133 -3.31 -13.94 0.03
N SER A 134 -4.24 -14.05 -0.92
CA SER A 134 -5.68 -13.87 -0.69
C SER A 134 -6.29 -14.94 0.24
N ALA A 135 -5.66 -16.10 0.37
CA ALA A 135 -6.08 -17.16 1.28
C ALA A 135 -5.65 -16.92 2.74
N LEU A 136 -4.83 -15.89 3.00
CA LEU A 136 -4.33 -15.58 4.34
C LEU A 136 -5.22 -14.52 5.02
N PRO A 137 -5.23 -14.48 6.37
CA PRO A 137 -5.94 -13.43 7.09
C PRO A 137 -5.35 -12.05 6.82
N HIS A 138 -6.22 -11.07 6.53
CA HIS A 138 -5.91 -9.65 6.41
C HIS A 138 -6.76 -8.84 7.39
N GLY A 139 -6.18 -7.77 7.90
CA GLY A 139 -6.92 -6.76 8.64
C GLY A 139 -7.63 -5.78 7.69
N VAL A 140 -8.23 -4.76 8.27
CA VAL A 140 -8.97 -3.72 7.55
C VAL A 140 -8.29 -2.38 7.77
N ILE A 141 -8.01 -1.64 6.70
CA ILE A 141 -7.56 -0.26 6.76
C ILE A 141 -8.67 0.67 6.29
N GLN A 142 -8.95 1.67 7.10
CA GLN A 142 -9.79 2.80 6.74
C GLN A 142 -8.92 4.05 6.61
N VAL A 143 -9.03 4.72 5.46
CA VAL A 143 -8.32 5.97 5.17
C VAL A 143 -9.33 7.09 5.11
N THR A 144 -9.07 8.16 5.86
CA THR A 144 -9.81 9.41 5.74
C THR A 144 -8.86 10.54 5.38
N VAL A 145 -9.34 11.47 4.54
CA VAL A 145 -8.51 12.56 4.00
C VAL A 145 -9.20 13.89 4.25
N GLU A 146 -8.46 14.80 4.86
CA GLU A 146 -8.82 16.19 4.99
C GLU A 146 -7.92 17.04 4.08
N THR A 147 -8.50 17.82 3.18
CA THR A 147 -7.72 18.73 2.34
C THR A 147 -7.33 19.93 3.15
N SER A 148 -6.06 20.03 3.52
CA SER A 148 -5.52 21.15 4.31
C SER A 148 -5.21 22.38 3.46
N SER A 149 -4.86 22.17 2.18
CA SER A 149 -4.62 23.20 1.15
C SER A 149 -4.53 22.53 -0.23
N ILE A 150 -4.38 23.33 -1.30
CA ILE A 150 -4.17 22.79 -2.65
C ILE A 150 -2.93 21.87 -2.73
N ASN A 151 -1.89 22.17 -1.93
CA ASN A 151 -0.60 21.46 -1.95
C ASN A 151 -0.39 20.58 -0.72
N ALA A 152 -1.42 20.29 0.08
CA ALA A 152 -1.29 19.43 1.24
C ALA A 152 -2.61 18.80 1.64
N ILE A 153 -2.50 17.56 2.08
CA ILE A 153 -3.59 16.77 2.68
C ILE A 153 -3.18 16.29 4.07
N THR A 154 -4.16 16.06 4.92
CA THR A 154 -3.97 15.32 6.16
C THR A 154 -4.62 13.95 5.96
N VAL A 155 -3.83 12.89 6.09
CA VAL A 155 -4.28 11.50 5.99
C VAL A 155 -4.38 10.94 7.40
N SER A 156 -5.54 10.40 7.75
CA SER A 156 -5.76 9.60 8.96
C SER A 156 -6.00 8.15 8.55
N VAL A 157 -5.29 7.24 9.19
CA VAL A 157 -5.36 5.78 8.95
C VAL A 157 -5.84 5.11 10.22
N ALA A 158 -6.88 4.31 10.12
CA ALA A 158 -7.31 3.39 11.17
C ALA A 158 -7.16 1.96 10.65
N ALA A 159 -6.26 1.21 11.26
CA ALA A 159 -6.08 -0.22 11.01
C ALA A 159 -6.82 -1.01 12.09
N ASN A 160 -7.58 -2.02 11.69
CA ASN A 160 -8.39 -2.84 12.59
C ASN A 160 -8.28 -4.32 12.20
N GLN A 161 -8.55 -5.21 13.15
CA GLN A 161 -8.54 -6.66 12.94
C GLN A 161 -7.21 -7.16 12.33
N LEU A 162 -6.10 -6.48 12.63
CA LEU A 162 -4.79 -6.90 12.15
C LEU A 162 -4.47 -8.32 12.63
N PRO A 163 -3.97 -9.18 11.73
CA PRO A 163 -3.46 -10.50 12.13
C PRO A 163 -2.35 -10.35 13.20
N PRO A 164 -2.17 -11.36 14.06
CA PRO A 164 -1.11 -11.34 15.06
C PRO A 164 0.27 -11.11 14.42
N LEU A 165 1.06 -10.25 15.05
CA LEU A 165 2.44 -10.01 14.64
C LEU A 165 3.29 -11.27 14.83
N THR A 166 4.29 -11.44 13.98
CA THR A 166 5.36 -12.42 14.21
C THR A 166 6.01 -12.15 15.56
N SER A 167 6.25 -13.20 16.36
CA SER A 167 6.84 -13.06 17.70
C SER A 167 8.14 -12.26 17.65
N GLY A 168 8.22 -11.19 18.44
CA GLY A 168 9.37 -10.29 18.48
C GLY A 168 9.45 -9.26 17.34
N ASP A 169 8.47 -9.22 16.42
CA ASP A 169 8.39 -8.22 15.36
C ASP A 169 7.52 -7.02 15.76
N HIS A 170 7.65 -5.93 15.05
CA HIS A 170 6.89 -4.70 15.21
C HIS A 170 6.19 -4.36 13.89
N GLY A 171 5.00 -3.76 13.98
CA GLY A 171 4.27 -3.28 12.82
C GLY A 171 4.44 -1.79 12.60
N ASP A 172 4.49 -1.37 11.35
CA ASP A 172 4.47 0.03 10.90
C ASP A 172 3.17 0.31 10.15
N ILE A 173 2.61 1.50 10.36
CA ILE A 173 1.60 2.08 9.49
C ILE A 173 2.32 2.96 8.45
N ILE A 174 2.20 2.58 7.20
CA ILE A 174 2.91 3.22 6.08
C ILE A 174 1.88 3.83 5.13
N VAL A 175 2.20 5.02 4.62
CA VAL A 175 1.41 5.70 3.60
C VAL A 175 2.31 6.03 2.41
N ALA A 176 1.85 5.69 1.22
CA ALA A 176 2.41 6.12 -0.04
C ALA A 176 1.42 7.05 -0.78
N ILE A 177 1.94 8.04 -1.49
CA ILE A 177 1.21 8.72 -2.56
C ILE A 177 1.74 8.16 -3.86
N ILE A 178 0.84 7.64 -4.67
CA ILE A 178 1.15 7.14 -6.00
C ILE A 178 0.52 8.03 -7.08
N GLU A 179 1.12 8.04 -8.25
CA GLU A 179 0.60 8.77 -9.43
C GLU A 179 0.48 7.82 -10.62
N ASP A 180 -0.70 7.79 -11.20
CA ASP A 180 -0.99 6.97 -12.38
C ASP A 180 -0.78 7.76 -13.69
N HIS A 181 -0.77 7.04 -14.82
CA HIS A 181 -0.74 7.59 -16.18
C HIS A 181 0.47 8.49 -16.46
N LEU A 182 1.63 8.13 -15.90
CA LEU A 182 2.87 8.83 -16.18
C LEU A 182 3.55 8.27 -17.43
N GLN A 183 4.23 9.16 -18.18
CA GLN A 183 4.96 8.80 -19.37
C GLN A 183 6.32 9.49 -19.40
N THR A 184 7.33 8.79 -19.90
CA THR A 184 8.66 9.34 -20.10
C THR A 184 9.21 8.96 -21.49
N GLU A 185 9.65 9.95 -22.25
CA GLU A 185 10.43 9.72 -23.45
C GLU A 185 11.90 9.55 -23.08
N VAL A 186 12.41 8.34 -23.15
CA VAL A 186 13.80 8.03 -22.78
C VAL A 186 14.74 8.45 -23.90
N LYS A 187 15.65 9.38 -23.60
CA LYS A 187 16.56 9.96 -24.62
C LYS A 187 17.92 9.26 -24.70
N ARG A 188 18.30 8.47 -23.70
CA ARG A 188 19.60 7.76 -23.62
C ARG A 188 19.46 6.47 -22.82
N GLY A 189 20.53 5.67 -22.74
CA GLY A 189 20.57 4.41 -22.01
C GLY A 189 19.91 3.25 -22.77
N GLU A 190 19.65 2.15 -22.08
CA GLU A 190 19.16 0.90 -22.71
C GLU A 190 17.77 1.03 -23.34
N ASN A 191 16.94 1.93 -22.85
CA ASN A 191 15.59 2.19 -23.38
C ASN A 191 15.54 3.42 -24.30
N GLN A 192 16.67 3.88 -24.84
CA GLN A 192 16.72 5.03 -25.72
C GLN A 192 15.71 4.93 -26.89
N GLY A 193 14.98 6.03 -27.13
CA GLY A 193 14.00 6.17 -28.20
C GLY A 193 12.63 5.56 -27.88
N ARG A 194 12.45 4.96 -26.70
CA ARG A 194 11.14 4.46 -26.24
C ARG A 194 10.37 5.53 -25.48
N THR A 195 9.05 5.49 -25.57
CA THR A 195 8.13 6.15 -24.63
C THR A 195 7.68 5.08 -23.64
N LEU A 196 8.05 5.23 -22.38
CA LEU A 196 7.66 4.34 -21.29
C LEU A 196 6.39 4.87 -20.61
N THR A 197 5.46 3.98 -20.30
CA THR A 197 4.26 4.26 -19.50
C THR A 197 4.42 3.65 -18.12
N HIS A 198 3.93 4.34 -17.11
CA HIS A 198 4.05 3.91 -15.73
C HIS A 198 2.72 4.07 -14.99
N ALA A 199 2.35 3.06 -14.21
CA ALA A 199 1.20 3.06 -13.33
C ALA A 199 1.64 2.93 -11.87
N ALA A 200 0.86 3.49 -10.97
CA ALA A 200 1.07 3.40 -9.53
C ALA A 200 2.47 3.87 -9.05
N VAL A 201 3.06 4.87 -9.75
CA VAL A 201 4.41 5.36 -9.44
C VAL A 201 4.45 5.96 -8.04
N VAL A 202 5.27 5.42 -7.16
CA VAL A 202 5.45 5.93 -5.80
C VAL A 202 6.14 7.29 -5.84
N ARG A 203 5.40 8.35 -5.50
CA ARG A 203 5.91 9.72 -5.42
C ARG A 203 6.48 10.04 -4.03
N THR A 204 5.90 9.47 -3.00
CA THR A 204 6.41 9.47 -1.63
C THR A 204 5.91 8.25 -0.87
N LEU A 205 6.73 7.75 0.05
CA LEU A 205 6.41 6.64 0.94
C LEU A 205 6.97 6.97 2.32
N GLN A 206 6.14 6.89 3.36
CA GLN A 206 6.56 7.22 4.72
C GLN A 206 5.85 6.39 5.77
N THR A 207 6.58 6.02 6.82
CA THR A 207 6.00 5.48 8.05
C THR A 207 5.37 6.63 8.83
N ILE A 208 4.11 6.48 9.19
CA ILE A 208 3.33 7.52 9.91
C ILE A 208 2.95 7.11 11.32
N GLY A 209 3.23 5.88 11.71
CA GLY A 209 2.95 5.35 13.04
C GLY A 209 3.30 3.88 13.17
N GLU A 210 3.01 3.33 14.34
CA GLU A 210 3.28 1.93 14.69
C GLU A 210 1.98 1.17 14.93
N ALA A 211 2.01 -0.15 14.66
CA ALA A 211 0.97 -1.10 14.97
C ALA A 211 1.51 -2.15 15.94
N SER A 212 1.08 -2.11 17.19
CA SER A 212 1.54 -3.02 18.26
C SER A 212 0.51 -4.07 18.67
N GLY A 213 -0.64 -4.11 18.02
CA GLY A 213 -1.75 -5.03 18.34
C GLY A 213 -2.74 -5.15 17.19
N ALA A 214 -3.94 -5.62 17.48
CA ALA A 214 -4.99 -5.84 16.49
C ALA A 214 -5.59 -4.55 15.90
N ALA A 215 -5.27 -3.38 16.46
CA ALA A 215 -5.73 -2.08 15.98
C ALA A 215 -4.65 -1.02 16.17
N ALA A 216 -4.62 -0.05 15.25
CA ALA A 216 -3.75 1.11 15.31
C ALA A 216 -4.40 2.31 14.63
N THR A 217 -4.10 3.53 15.08
CA THR A 217 -4.50 4.77 14.43
C THR A 217 -3.29 5.67 14.24
N SER A 218 -3.19 6.31 13.09
CA SER A 218 -2.09 7.21 12.78
C SER A 218 -2.58 8.36 11.92
N ARG A 219 -1.91 9.50 12.02
CA ARG A 219 -2.24 10.69 11.25
C ARG A 219 -0.98 11.40 10.79
N ALA A 220 -0.95 11.83 9.55
CA ALA A 220 0.15 12.59 9.01
C ALA A 220 -0.32 13.66 8.03
N ARG A 221 0.43 14.77 7.98
CA ARG A 221 0.29 15.78 6.92
C ARG A 221 1.25 15.42 5.79
N ILE A 222 0.73 15.37 4.57
CA ILE A 222 1.47 15.03 3.36
C ILE A 222 1.45 16.23 2.41
N THR A 223 2.62 16.65 1.97
CA THR A 223 2.76 17.68 0.93
C THR A 223 2.55 17.02 -0.44
N LEU A 224 1.79 17.71 -1.29
CA LEU A 224 1.56 17.35 -2.68
C LEU A 224 2.20 18.46 -3.56
N PRO A 225 3.40 18.23 -4.12
CA PRO A 225 4.03 19.17 -5.05
C PRO A 225 3.12 19.53 -6.22
N SER A 226 3.22 20.77 -6.70
CA SER A 226 2.34 21.30 -7.75
C SER A 226 2.56 20.70 -9.15
N ASP A 227 3.69 20.02 -9.35
CA ASP A 227 4.01 19.28 -10.58
C ASP A 227 3.35 17.88 -10.64
N TRP A 228 2.73 17.42 -9.54
CA TRP A 228 1.97 16.18 -9.54
C TRP A 228 0.54 16.43 -10.02
N ARG A 229 0.05 15.55 -10.90
CA ARG A 229 -1.32 15.62 -11.42
C ARG A 229 -2.30 15.09 -10.40
N ARG A 230 -2.95 15.97 -9.65
CA ARG A 230 -3.81 15.61 -8.52
C ARG A 230 -4.88 14.57 -8.87
N ASP A 231 -5.47 14.66 -10.04
CA ASP A 231 -6.52 13.74 -10.49
C ASP A 231 -5.99 12.31 -10.74
N ASN A 232 -4.68 12.16 -10.87
CA ASN A 232 -4.00 10.88 -11.03
C ASN A 232 -3.45 10.34 -9.71
N LEU A 233 -3.59 11.10 -8.59
CA LEU A 233 -3.02 10.71 -7.31
C LEU A 233 -3.94 9.77 -6.55
N LYS A 234 -3.33 8.75 -5.95
CA LYS A 234 -3.97 7.89 -4.95
C LYS A 234 -3.12 7.83 -3.69
N ILE A 235 -3.80 7.58 -2.58
CA ILE A 235 -3.19 7.26 -1.29
C ILE A 235 -3.25 5.75 -1.15
N VAL A 236 -2.11 5.13 -0.90
CA VAL A 236 -2.04 3.73 -0.49
C VAL A 236 -1.59 3.70 0.96
N ALA A 237 -2.39 3.10 1.83
CA ALA A 237 -2.06 2.89 3.23
C ALA A 237 -1.97 1.40 3.52
N PHE A 238 -0.96 0.99 4.27
CA PHE A 238 -0.81 -0.40 4.65
C PHE A 238 -0.12 -0.55 6.01
N ALA A 239 -0.46 -1.66 6.69
CA ALA A 239 0.22 -2.10 7.90
C ALA A 239 1.23 -3.19 7.51
N GLN A 240 2.50 -3.02 7.89
CA GLN A 240 3.59 -3.94 7.54
C GLN A 240 4.49 -4.25 8.72
N GLU A 241 4.89 -5.50 8.89
CA GLU A 241 5.91 -5.89 9.87
C GLU A 241 7.31 -5.42 9.42
N ARG A 242 8.11 -4.95 10.36
CA ARG A 242 9.46 -4.43 10.08
C ARG A 242 10.44 -5.54 9.70
N GLY A 243 10.47 -6.61 10.49
CA GLY A 243 11.43 -7.71 10.30
C GLY A 243 10.98 -8.68 9.24
N SER A 244 9.77 -9.21 9.34
CA SER A 244 9.23 -10.19 8.40
C SER A 244 8.82 -9.60 7.06
N ARG A 245 8.59 -8.28 7.01
CA ARG A 245 8.05 -7.53 5.85
C ARG A 245 6.64 -7.95 5.42
N ARG A 246 5.94 -8.81 6.18
CA ARG A 246 4.57 -9.20 5.87
C ARG A 246 3.66 -7.96 5.88
N VAL A 247 2.87 -7.79 4.84
CA VAL A 247 1.75 -6.86 4.84
C VAL A 247 0.58 -7.51 5.57
N LEU A 248 -0.01 -6.80 6.49
CA LEU A 248 -1.09 -7.25 7.36
C LEU A 248 -2.46 -6.74 6.92
N ALA A 249 -2.48 -5.60 6.28
CA ALA A 249 -3.66 -4.97 5.71
C ALA A 249 -3.22 -3.87 4.73
N THR A 250 -4.02 -3.61 3.71
CA THR A 250 -3.79 -2.50 2.76
C THR A 250 -5.12 -1.89 2.33
N ALA A 251 -5.08 -0.65 1.88
CA ALA A 251 -6.19 0.03 1.22
C ALA A 251 -5.68 1.13 0.29
N ALA A 252 -6.43 1.43 -0.76
CA ALA A 252 -6.17 2.54 -1.65
C ALA A 252 -7.38 3.47 -1.74
N LEU A 253 -7.11 4.78 -1.88
CA LEU A 253 -8.14 5.80 -2.03
C LEU A 253 -7.64 6.89 -2.97
N ALA A 254 -8.47 7.37 -3.89
CA ALA A 254 -8.14 8.53 -4.71
C ALA A 254 -7.94 9.79 -3.83
N VAL A 255 -6.97 10.62 -4.18
CA VAL A 255 -6.82 11.92 -3.49
C VAL A 255 -8.02 12.79 -3.85
N PRO A 256 -8.83 13.26 -2.87
CA PRO A 256 -9.99 14.06 -3.16
C PRO A 256 -9.63 15.39 -3.82
N ALA A 257 -10.52 15.90 -4.69
CA ALA A 257 -10.36 17.22 -5.27
C ALA A 257 -10.22 18.28 -4.16
N PRO A 258 -9.50 19.39 -4.41
CA PRO A 258 -9.45 20.50 -3.47
C PRO A 258 -10.87 21.00 -3.22
N GLN A 259 -11.23 21.19 -1.95
CA GLN A 259 -12.47 21.89 -1.65
C GLN A 259 -12.31 23.34 -2.10
N ALA A 260 -13.29 23.86 -2.85
CA ALA A 260 -13.35 25.29 -3.16
C ALA A 260 -13.35 26.06 -1.83
N ALA A 261 -12.51 27.06 -1.72
CA ALA A 261 -12.56 27.96 -0.56
C ALA A 261 -13.97 28.60 -0.51
N PRO A 262 -14.58 28.70 0.67
CA PRO A 262 -15.91 29.30 0.84
C PRO A 262 -15.93 30.78 0.43
#